data_3d6aaef52576af0340d132a10753e2ef
#
_entry.id   3d6aaef52576af0340d132a10753e2ef
#
_cell.length_a   1.000
_cell.length_b   1.000
_cell.length_c   1.000
_cell.angle_alpha   90.00
_cell.angle_beta   90.00
_cell.angle_gamma   90.00
#
_symmetry.space_group_name_H-M   'P 1'
#
loop_
_entity.id
_entity.type
_entity.pdbx_description
1 polymer ?
#
loop_
_entity_poly.entity_id
_entity_poly.type
_entity_poly.pdbx_seq_one_letter_code
_entity_poly.pdbx_strand_id
1 'polypeptide(L)'
;MKNWLFIFCFLGIHSMIFAQDRPLQIIMIGAHPDDCDIKSGGTAALFVAMGHHVKFVSVTNGDAGHQSEGGGMLAKRRIAETKEVAKRLGVSYDVLDNHDGELLPTLEIRLQIIRKIREWKADVVIAPRSNDYHPDHRYTGVLVQDAAFMVGVPNIAPDTPPLRKNPVFLYFQDNFKKPNPFQADIAVDITSVIAKKLDGLDAHQSQFFEWLPWIGNYESEIPKDKAKQREYLLSKRVTKVNPEVKKALEKWYGKEKSEQINYAEAFEICEYGSIPTEAEIRRLFPMLGR
;
A
#
# COMPACT_ATOMS: atom_id res chain seq x y z
N MET A 1 -24.02 -32.05 -68.84
CA MET A 1 -24.40 -31.79 -67.48
C MET A 1 -23.14 -31.33 -66.74
N LYS A 2 -22.99 -30.02 -66.44
CA LYS A 2 -21.86 -29.41 -65.77
C LYS A 2 -22.23 -29.20 -64.30
N ASN A 3 -21.56 -29.96 -63.40
CA ASN A 3 -21.72 -29.80 -61.96
C ASN A 3 -20.85 -28.65 -61.50
N TRP A 4 -21.44 -27.62 -60.95
CA TRP A 4 -20.78 -26.49 -60.31
C TRP A 4 -20.66 -26.82 -58.77
N LEU A 5 -19.43 -26.98 -58.32
CA LEU A 5 -19.10 -27.18 -56.89
C LEU A 5 -18.94 -25.77 -56.27
N PHE A 6 -19.91 -25.35 -55.43
CA PHE A 6 -19.78 -24.12 -54.64
C PHE A 6 -18.95 -24.44 -53.39
N ILE A 7 -17.72 -23.94 -53.35
CA ILE A 7 -16.91 -23.95 -52.12
C ILE A 7 -17.30 -22.74 -51.27
N PHE A 8 -17.99 -22.99 -50.14
CA PHE A 8 -18.24 -22.00 -49.11
C PHE A 8 -16.99 -21.84 -48.25
N CYS A 9 -16.18 -20.77 -48.46
CA CYS A 9 -15.15 -20.35 -47.54
C CYS A 9 -15.83 -19.72 -46.29
N PHE A 10 -15.85 -20.47 -45.18
CA PHE A 10 -16.15 -19.93 -43.88
C PHE A 10 -14.97 -19.09 -43.40
N LEU A 11 -15.03 -17.76 -43.58
CA LEU A 11 -14.15 -16.81 -42.89
C LEU A 11 -14.54 -16.80 -41.43
N GLY A 12 -13.82 -17.58 -40.62
CA GLY A 12 -13.93 -17.54 -39.17
C GLY A 12 -13.43 -16.19 -38.67
N ILE A 13 -14.35 -15.30 -38.33
CA ILE A 13 -14.04 -14.08 -37.58
C ILE A 13 -13.66 -14.53 -36.18
N HIS A 14 -12.35 -14.66 -35.94
CA HIS A 14 -11.80 -14.78 -34.59
C HIS A 14 -11.98 -13.42 -33.92
N SER A 15 -13.10 -13.25 -33.21
CA SER A 15 -13.26 -12.17 -32.25
C SER A 15 -12.18 -12.37 -31.20
N MET A 16 -11.11 -11.58 -31.23
CA MET A 16 -10.23 -11.44 -30.08
C MET A 16 -11.08 -10.85 -28.96
N ILE A 17 -11.59 -11.72 -28.10
CA ILE A 17 -12.14 -11.33 -26.83
C ILE A 17 -10.94 -10.79 -26.04
N PHE A 18 -10.75 -9.47 -26.04
CA PHE A 18 -9.95 -8.82 -25.02
C PHE A 18 -10.63 -9.18 -23.69
N ALA A 19 -10.03 -10.12 -22.96
CA ALA A 19 -10.45 -10.38 -21.60
C ALA A 19 -10.34 -9.04 -20.87
N GLN A 20 -11.51 -8.48 -20.52
CA GLN A 20 -11.56 -7.26 -19.73
C GLN A 20 -10.84 -7.59 -18.42
N ASP A 21 -9.64 -7.02 -18.20
CA ASP A 21 -8.86 -7.26 -17.03
C ASP A 21 -9.71 -6.92 -15.80
N ARG A 22 -9.94 -7.92 -14.94
CA ARG A 22 -10.67 -7.69 -13.70
C ARG A 22 -9.97 -6.59 -12.88
N PRO A 23 -10.71 -5.86 -12.04
CA PRO A 23 -10.09 -4.94 -11.10
C PRO A 23 -8.96 -5.61 -10.30
N LEU A 24 -7.82 -4.96 -10.19
CA LEU A 24 -6.72 -5.43 -9.35
C LEU A 24 -7.12 -5.38 -7.89
N GLN A 25 -6.57 -6.31 -7.11
CA GLN A 25 -6.74 -6.40 -5.66
C GLN A 25 -5.40 -6.04 -5.00
N ILE A 26 -5.30 -4.84 -4.45
CA ILE A 26 -4.10 -4.35 -3.79
C ILE A 26 -4.32 -4.42 -2.27
N ILE A 27 -3.39 -5.03 -1.53
CA ILE A 27 -3.39 -5.01 -0.08
C ILE A 27 -2.11 -4.34 0.43
N MET A 28 -2.26 -3.37 1.31
CA MET A 28 -1.18 -2.64 1.94
C MET A 28 -1.24 -2.90 3.44
N ILE A 29 -0.15 -3.40 4.02
CA ILE A 29 -0.09 -3.88 5.40
C ILE A 29 0.92 -3.02 6.16
N GLY A 30 0.44 -2.21 7.09
CA GLY A 30 1.24 -1.41 8.02
C GLY A 30 1.24 -2.03 9.42
N ALA A 31 2.10 -1.57 10.29
CA ALA A 31 2.12 -1.96 11.70
C ALA A 31 1.01 -1.26 12.47
N HIS A 32 0.83 0.04 12.26
CA HIS A 32 -0.10 0.88 13.00
C HIS A 32 -1.22 1.45 12.11
N PRO A 33 -2.34 1.89 12.73
CA PRO A 33 -3.48 2.48 11.99
C PRO A 33 -3.19 3.90 11.46
N ASP A 34 -2.20 4.06 10.56
CA ASP A 34 -1.83 5.27 9.83
C ASP A 34 -0.63 5.02 8.87
N ASP A 35 0.10 3.92 9.03
CA ASP A 35 1.29 3.62 8.21
C ASP A 35 0.99 3.55 6.71
N CYS A 36 -0.08 2.85 6.33
CA CYS A 36 -0.48 2.71 4.93
C CYS A 36 -0.80 4.08 4.32
N ASP A 37 -1.44 4.94 5.09
CA ASP A 37 -1.86 6.28 4.68
C ASP A 37 -0.64 7.18 4.42
N ILE A 38 0.32 7.13 5.34
CA ILE A 38 1.57 7.89 5.23
C ILE A 38 2.38 7.41 4.02
N LYS A 39 2.54 6.10 3.87
CA LYS A 39 3.48 5.49 2.92
C LYS A 39 2.93 5.38 1.50
N SER A 40 1.60 5.23 1.36
CA SER A 40 0.98 4.86 0.07
C SER A 40 -0.42 5.42 -0.17
N GLY A 41 -0.88 6.37 0.64
CA GLY A 41 -2.23 6.94 0.53
C GLY A 41 -2.53 7.57 -0.83
N GLY A 42 -1.53 8.18 -1.48
CA GLY A 42 -1.67 8.75 -2.82
C GLY A 42 -1.79 7.66 -3.89
N THR A 43 -0.94 6.65 -3.84
CA THR A 43 -1.00 5.49 -4.75
C THR A 43 -2.32 4.73 -4.59
N ALA A 44 -2.80 4.56 -3.34
CA ALA A 44 -4.11 3.97 -3.06
C ALA A 44 -5.24 4.76 -3.71
N ALA A 45 -5.23 6.10 -3.59
CA ALA A 45 -6.23 6.97 -4.21
C ALA A 45 -6.22 6.86 -5.74
N LEU A 46 -5.05 6.71 -6.37
CA LEU A 46 -4.95 6.48 -7.83
C LEU A 46 -5.53 5.13 -8.23
N PHE A 47 -5.23 4.05 -7.51
CA PHE A 47 -5.82 2.74 -7.78
C PHE A 47 -7.34 2.77 -7.69
N VAL A 48 -7.88 3.38 -6.63
CA VAL A 48 -9.35 3.53 -6.46
C VAL A 48 -9.96 4.35 -7.59
N ALA A 49 -9.34 5.47 -7.98
CA ALA A 49 -9.81 6.30 -9.09
C ALA A 49 -9.83 5.57 -10.43
N MET A 50 -8.98 4.54 -10.60
CA MET A 50 -8.95 3.67 -11.78
C MET A 50 -9.87 2.45 -11.68
N GLY A 51 -10.70 2.36 -10.63
CA GLY A 51 -11.65 1.26 -10.43
C GLY A 51 -11.05 -0.02 -9.84
N HIS A 52 -9.84 0.04 -9.30
CA HIS A 52 -9.21 -1.07 -8.58
C HIS A 52 -9.60 -1.07 -7.10
N HIS A 53 -9.43 -2.20 -6.43
CA HIS A 53 -9.77 -2.39 -5.03
C HIS A 53 -8.51 -2.32 -4.15
N VAL A 54 -8.54 -1.47 -3.15
CA VAL A 54 -7.45 -1.30 -2.20
C VAL A 54 -7.93 -1.64 -0.79
N LYS A 55 -7.13 -2.44 -0.07
CA LYS A 55 -7.30 -2.72 1.35
C LYS A 55 -6.07 -2.27 2.12
N PHE A 56 -6.28 -1.48 3.17
CA PHE A 56 -5.30 -1.22 4.21
C PHE A 56 -5.50 -2.21 5.36
N VAL A 57 -4.41 -2.70 5.92
CA VAL A 57 -4.41 -3.54 7.12
C VAL A 57 -3.42 -2.97 8.09
N SER A 58 -3.85 -2.69 9.31
CA SER A 58 -2.96 -2.45 10.44
C SER A 58 -2.79 -3.75 11.22
N VAL A 59 -1.54 -4.16 11.49
CA VAL A 59 -1.27 -5.39 12.24
C VAL A 59 -1.52 -5.20 13.73
N THR A 60 -1.33 -3.99 14.27
CA THR A 60 -1.67 -3.65 15.66
C THR A 60 -2.89 -2.72 15.72
N ASN A 61 -3.51 -2.64 16.90
CA ASN A 61 -4.69 -1.80 17.14
C ASN A 61 -4.33 -0.35 17.54
N GLY A 62 -3.04 -0.04 17.74
CA GLY A 62 -2.54 1.29 18.04
C GLY A 62 -2.85 1.79 19.44
N ASP A 63 -3.05 0.89 20.39
CA ASP A 63 -3.53 1.21 21.76
C ASP A 63 -2.48 1.79 22.71
N ALA A 64 -1.22 1.94 22.27
CA ALA A 64 -0.14 2.54 23.08
C ALA A 64 0.43 3.85 22.50
N GLY A 65 0.08 4.22 21.28
CA GLY A 65 0.65 5.39 20.59
C GLY A 65 -0.06 6.69 20.90
N HIS A 66 -0.03 7.18 22.17
CA HIS A 66 -0.54 8.50 22.57
C HIS A 66 -0.01 8.91 23.95
N GLN A 67 0.14 10.23 24.20
CA GLN A 67 0.74 10.78 25.43
C GLN A 67 -0.18 10.74 26.66
N SER A 68 -1.50 10.64 26.48
CA SER A 68 -2.48 10.71 27.58
C SER A 68 -3.62 9.71 27.50
N GLU A 69 -3.80 9.05 26.37
CA GLU A 69 -4.77 7.97 26.17
C GLU A 69 -4.06 6.64 25.96
N GLY A 70 -4.72 5.52 26.30
CA GLY A 70 -4.15 4.19 26.09
C GLY A 70 -5.17 3.08 26.16
N GLY A 71 -4.73 1.86 25.84
CA GLY A 71 -5.55 0.67 25.88
C GLY A 71 -6.77 0.72 24.96
N GLY A 72 -7.84 0.03 25.35
CA GLY A 72 -9.04 -0.10 24.54
C GLY A 72 -9.73 1.22 24.15
N MET A 73 -9.55 2.29 24.94
CA MET A 73 -10.12 3.61 24.59
C MET A 73 -9.41 4.20 23.38
N LEU A 74 -8.07 4.19 23.38
CA LEU A 74 -7.27 4.67 22.27
C LEU A 74 -7.46 3.79 21.02
N ALA A 75 -7.44 2.45 21.17
CA ALA A 75 -7.72 1.53 20.07
C ALA A 75 -9.06 1.83 19.39
N LYS A 76 -10.12 2.02 20.17
CA LYS A 76 -11.44 2.40 19.66
C LYS A 76 -11.43 3.72 18.90
N ARG A 77 -10.72 4.73 19.40
CA ARG A 77 -10.54 6.04 18.76
C ARG A 77 -9.82 5.87 17.40
N ARG A 78 -8.68 5.17 17.38
CA ARG A 78 -7.89 4.95 16.17
C ARG A 78 -8.66 4.12 15.13
N ILE A 79 -9.44 3.11 15.55
CA ILE A 79 -10.35 2.38 14.65
C ILE A 79 -11.42 3.31 14.04
N ALA A 80 -11.94 4.28 14.80
CA ALA A 80 -12.89 5.25 14.24
C ALA A 80 -12.21 6.17 13.21
N GLU A 81 -10.97 6.58 13.45
CA GLU A 81 -10.16 7.36 12.51
C GLU A 81 -9.90 6.57 11.21
N THR A 82 -9.55 5.28 11.29
CA THR A 82 -9.36 4.43 10.08
C THR A 82 -10.65 4.24 9.27
N LYS A 83 -11.82 4.20 9.92
CA LYS A 83 -13.11 4.16 9.21
C LYS A 83 -13.37 5.46 8.44
N GLU A 84 -12.97 6.59 8.99
CA GLU A 84 -13.08 7.87 8.29
C GLU A 84 -12.09 7.94 7.12
N VAL A 85 -10.86 7.42 7.27
CA VAL A 85 -9.92 7.24 6.14
C VAL A 85 -10.54 6.40 5.04
N ALA A 86 -11.08 5.23 5.40
CA ALA A 86 -11.71 4.31 4.43
C ALA A 86 -12.76 5.03 3.59
N LYS A 87 -13.62 5.81 4.23
CA LYS A 87 -14.64 6.64 3.57
C LYS A 87 -14.02 7.71 2.67
N ARG A 88 -13.01 8.44 3.17
CA ARG A 88 -12.38 9.54 2.43
C ARG A 88 -11.60 9.06 1.21
N LEU A 89 -10.83 7.97 1.33
CA LEU A 89 -9.99 7.44 0.25
C LEU A 89 -10.74 6.45 -0.67
N GLY A 90 -11.84 5.87 -0.22
CA GLY A 90 -12.57 4.82 -0.95
C GLY A 90 -11.89 3.44 -0.84
N VAL A 91 -11.12 3.21 0.21
CA VAL A 91 -10.43 1.95 0.49
C VAL A 91 -11.18 1.11 1.52
N SER A 92 -10.89 -0.19 1.60
CA SER A 92 -11.23 -1.00 2.78
C SER A 92 -10.13 -0.85 3.83
N TYR A 93 -10.47 -0.86 5.13
CA TYR A 93 -9.48 -0.76 6.20
C TYR A 93 -9.80 -1.79 7.28
N ASP A 94 -8.87 -2.72 7.53
CA ASP A 94 -8.94 -3.69 8.63
C ASP A 94 -7.87 -3.33 9.69
N VAL A 95 -8.24 -3.40 10.96
CA VAL A 95 -7.31 -3.25 12.09
C VAL A 95 -7.34 -4.57 12.87
N LEU A 96 -6.18 -5.24 12.97
CA LEU A 96 -6.04 -6.46 13.77
C LEU A 96 -5.87 -6.11 15.25
N ASP A 97 -6.29 -7.02 16.13
CA ASP A 97 -6.33 -6.76 17.57
C ASP A 97 -5.06 -7.28 18.28
N ASN A 98 -3.88 -6.86 17.77
CA ASN A 98 -2.62 -7.07 18.44
C ASN A 98 -2.20 -5.76 19.11
N HIS A 99 -1.59 -5.80 20.31
CA HIS A 99 -1.16 -4.63 21.06
C HIS A 99 -0.04 -3.86 20.36
N ASP A 100 -0.13 -2.53 20.38
CA ASP A 100 0.87 -1.60 19.87
C ASP A 100 2.11 -1.61 20.80
N GLY A 101 3.30 -1.70 20.20
CA GLY A 101 4.58 -1.80 20.92
C GLY A 101 4.94 -3.22 21.38
N GLU A 102 4.04 -4.18 21.26
CA GLU A 102 4.20 -5.55 21.75
C GLU A 102 4.19 -6.61 20.61
N LEU A 103 4.18 -6.18 19.35
CA LEU A 103 4.12 -7.09 18.22
C LEU A 103 5.34 -8.01 18.18
N LEU A 104 5.11 -9.32 18.13
CA LEU A 104 6.13 -10.34 17.90
C LEU A 104 5.79 -11.16 16.64
N PRO A 105 6.79 -11.68 15.90
CA PRO A 105 6.55 -12.46 14.68
C PRO A 105 6.14 -13.91 15.02
N THR A 106 5.00 -14.06 15.70
CA THR A 106 4.46 -15.36 16.09
C THR A 106 3.77 -16.07 14.93
N LEU A 107 3.63 -17.41 15.03
CA LEU A 107 2.88 -18.20 14.06
C LEU A 107 1.42 -17.71 13.96
N GLU A 108 0.80 -17.38 15.08
CA GLU A 108 -0.59 -16.92 15.12
C GLU A 108 -0.80 -15.66 14.27
N ILE A 109 0.03 -14.64 14.46
CA ILE A 109 -0.07 -13.37 13.72
C ILE A 109 0.27 -13.59 12.25
N ARG A 110 1.28 -14.44 11.94
CA ARG A 110 1.58 -14.81 10.55
C ARG A 110 0.38 -15.46 9.85
N LEU A 111 -0.35 -16.34 10.53
CA LEU A 111 -1.56 -16.95 9.98
C LEU A 111 -2.69 -15.92 9.78
N GLN A 112 -2.82 -14.91 10.65
CA GLN A 112 -3.76 -13.80 10.44
C GLN A 112 -3.43 -13.07 9.13
N ILE A 113 -2.17 -12.71 8.91
CA ILE A 113 -1.71 -12.01 7.69
C ILE A 113 -1.93 -12.87 6.44
N ILE A 114 -1.59 -14.16 6.48
CA ILE A 114 -1.84 -15.10 5.36
C ILE A 114 -3.32 -15.12 4.99
N ARG A 115 -4.22 -15.21 5.98
CA ARG A 115 -5.66 -15.17 5.73
C ARG A 115 -6.10 -13.86 5.08
N LYS A 116 -5.65 -12.72 5.58
CA LYS A 116 -5.98 -11.40 4.98
C LYS A 116 -5.56 -11.29 3.52
N ILE A 117 -4.36 -11.74 3.18
CA ILE A 117 -3.86 -11.73 1.79
C ILE A 117 -4.70 -12.66 0.90
N ARG A 118 -5.04 -13.87 1.39
CA ARG A 118 -5.85 -14.86 0.66
C ARG A 118 -7.29 -14.43 0.47
N GLU A 119 -7.95 -13.96 1.53
CA GLU A 119 -9.34 -13.46 1.51
C GLU A 119 -9.48 -12.31 0.52
N TRP A 120 -8.49 -11.42 0.48
CA TRP A 120 -8.45 -10.31 -0.47
C TRP A 120 -8.13 -10.75 -1.90
N LYS A 121 -7.63 -11.97 -2.12
CA LYS A 121 -7.15 -12.48 -3.41
C LYS A 121 -6.14 -11.53 -4.05
N ALA A 122 -5.18 -11.08 -3.25
CA ALA A 122 -4.26 -10.02 -3.61
C ALA A 122 -3.48 -10.29 -4.90
N ASP A 123 -3.36 -9.27 -5.75
CA ASP A 123 -2.42 -9.23 -6.89
C ASP A 123 -1.10 -8.58 -6.47
N VAL A 124 -1.18 -7.59 -5.56
CA VAL A 124 -0.04 -6.84 -5.02
C VAL A 124 -0.19 -6.75 -3.51
N VAL A 125 0.90 -7.02 -2.79
CA VAL A 125 1.04 -6.87 -1.34
C VAL A 125 2.15 -5.87 -1.08
N ILE A 126 1.89 -4.84 -0.26
CA ILE A 126 2.90 -3.83 0.09
C ILE A 126 3.01 -3.75 1.61
N ALA A 127 4.25 -3.76 2.15
CA ALA A 127 4.50 -3.77 3.59
C ALA A 127 5.81 -3.05 3.95
N PRO A 128 6.12 -2.82 5.24
CA PRO A 128 7.43 -2.33 5.65
C PRO A 128 8.55 -3.32 5.31
N ARG A 129 9.78 -2.83 5.22
CA ARG A 129 10.99 -3.68 5.28
C ARG A 129 11.21 -4.17 6.71
N SER A 130 12.01 -5.24 6.88
CA SER A 130 12.38 -5.78 8.19
C SER A 130 13.44 -4.97 8.94
N ASN A 131 13.85 -3.83 8.40
CA ASN A 131 14.83 -2.91 9.00
C ASN A 131 14.22 -1.51 9.15
N ASP A 132 13.75 -1.22 10.34
CA ASP A 132 13.07 0.02 10.70
C ASP A 132 13.41 0.39 12.16
N TYR A 133 13.15 1.64 12.58
CA TYR A 133 13.37 2.06 13.96
C TYR A 133 12.37 1.42 14.93
N HIS A 134 11.12 1.22 14.49
CA HIS A 134 10.05 0.70 15.34
C HIS A 134 10.03 -0.84 15.31
N PRO A 135 9.96 -1.52 16.46
CA PRO A 135 9.90 -2.98 16.49
C PRO A 135 8.71 -3.54 15.71
N ASP A 136 7.52 -2.95 15.86
CA ASP A 136 6.31 -3.40 15.18
C ASP A 136 6.41 -3.27 13.65
N HIS A 137 7.07 -2.22 13.13
CA HIS A 137 7.35 -2.10 11.70
C HIS A 137 8.25 -3.24 11.22
N ARG A 138 9.36 -3.53 11.97
CA ARG A 138 10.26 -4.63 11.63
C ARG A 138 9.54 -5.96 11.62
N TYR A 139 8.76 -6.23 12.66
CA TYR A 139 8.06 -7.51 12.78
C TYR A 139 6.90 -7.64 11.82
N THR A 140 6.20 -6.56 11.47
CA THR A 140 5.25 -6.56 10.35
C THR A 140 5.96 -6.92 9.04
N GLY A 141 7.12 -6.33 8.77
CA GLY A 141 7.95 -6.68 7.61
C GLY A 141 8.33 -8.16 7.58
N VAL A 142 8.84 -8.70 8.70
CA VAL A 142 9.18 -10.12 8.84
C VAL A 142 7.97 -11.02 8.61
N LEU A 143 6.83 -10.72 9.25
CA LEU A 143 5.60 -11.50 9.14
C LEU A 143 5.05 -11.55 7.71
N VAL A 144 5.12 -10.43 6.97
CA VAL A 144 4.68 -10.37 5.58
C VAL A 144 5.68 -11.08 4.65
N GLN A 145 6.99 -10.96 4.90
CA GLN A 145 8.02 -11.75 4.18
C GLN A 145 7.80 -13.24 4.37
N ASP A 146 7.58 -13.69 5.61
CA ASP A 146 7.27 -15.09 5.94
C ASP A 146 5.99 -15.57 5.25
N ALA A 147 5.00 -14.70 5.07
CA ALA A 147 3.75 -15.03 4.41
C ALA A 147 3.92 -15.19 2.89
N ALA A 148 4.92 -14.58 2.26
CA ALA A 148 5.03 -14.46 0.80
C ALA A 148 4.99 -15.81 0.07
N PHE A 149 5.70 -16.82 0.53
CA PHE A 149 5.61 -18.17 -0.01
C PHE A 149 4.35 -18.90 0.50
N MET A 150 4.01 -18.70 1.78
CA MET A 150 2.98 -19.48 2.47
C MET A 150 1.55 -19.21 1.98
N VAL A 151 1.28 -18.07 1.36
CA VAL A 151 -0.05 -17.77 0.79
C VAL A 151 -0.46 -18.75 -0.32
N GLY A 152 0.50 -19.43 -0.96
CA GLY A 152 0.27 -20.45 -1.97
C GLY A 152 0.18 -21.89 -1.41
N VAL A 153 0.51 -22.13 -0.13
CA VAL A 153 0.63 -23.49 0.45
C VAL A 153 -0.70 -23.97 1.03
N PRO A 154 -1.35 -24.99 0.45
CA PRO A 154 -2.73 -25.41 0.84
C PRO A 154 -2.89 -25.78 2.31
N ASN A 155 -1.89 -26.47 2.90
CA ASN A 155 -1.95 -26.97 4.26
C ASN A 155 -1.58 -25.93 5.35
N ILE A 156 -1.25 -24.71 4.94
CA ILE A 156 -1.07 -23.56 5.85
C ILE A 156 -2.38 -22.76 5.84
N ALA A 157 -2.95 -22.45 7.00
CA ALA A 157 -4.27 -21.82 7.13
C ALA A 157 -5.32 -22.48 6.21
N PRO A 158 -5.62 -23.79 6.38
CA PRO A 158 -6.45 -24.57 5.45
C PRO A 158 -7.93 -24.13 5.44
N ASP A 159 -8.33 -23.33 6.40
CA ASP A 159 -9.63 -22.68 6.51
C ASP A 159 -9.84 -21.54 5.45
N THR A 160 -8.76 -21.11 4.81
CA THR A 160 -8.81 -20.06 3.77
C THR A 160 -8.12 -20.59 2.49
N PRO A 161 -8.81 -20.60 1.32
CA PRO A 161 -8.25 -21.17 0.09
C PRO A 161 -6.91 -20.53 -0.30
N PRO A 162 -5.89 -21.32 -0.71
CA PRO A 162 -4.58 -20.80 -1.10
C PRO A 162 -4.66 -20.02 -2.42
N LEU A 163 -3.76 -19.06 -2.60
CA LEU A 163 -3.62 -18.37 -3.87
C LEU A 163 -2.94 -19.26 -4.90
N ARG A 164 -3.52 -19.35 -6.11
CA ARG A 164 -2.95 -20.16 -7.22
C ARG A 164 -1.85 -19.43 -7.98
N LYS A 165 -1.84 -18.10 -7.91
CA LYS A 165 -0.78 -17.23 -8.40
C LYS A 165 -0.27 -16.42 -7.20
N ASN A 166 1.06 -16.47 -6.97
CA ASN A 166 1.66 -15.70 -5.90
C ASN A 166 1.62 -14.21 -6.27
N PRO A 167 1.17 -13.31 -5.36
CA PRO A 167 1.22 -11.86 -5.57
C PRO A 167 2.64 -11.34 -5.81
N VAL A 168 2.73 -10.13 -6.35
CA VAL A 168 3.96 -9.33 -6.26
C VAL A 168 3.99 -8.70 -4.87
N PHE A 169 5.08 -8.92 -4.13
CA PHE A 169 5.33 -8.30 -2.83
C PHE A 169 6.27 -7.11 -3.00
N LEU A 170 5.96 -6.02 -2.33
CA LEU A 170 6.71 -4.78 -2.40
C LEU A 170 6.93 -4.24 -0.97
N TYR A 171 7.96 -3.40 -0.83
CA TYR A 171 8.21 -2.66 0.40
C TYR A 171 7.86 -1.19 0.23
N PHE A 172 7.32 -0.59 1.30
CA PHE A 172 7.17 0.86 1.41
C PHE A 172 8.52 1.56 1.43
N GLN A 173 8.56 2.76 0.88
CA GLN A 173 9.73 3.63 1.00
C GLN A 173 10.03 3.95 2.47
N ASP A 174 11.32 3.84 2.83
CA ASP A 174 11.88 4.31 4.08
C ASP A 174 13.22 5.04 3.87
N ASN A 175 13.87 5.46 4.95
CA ASN A 175 15.14 6.18 4.91
C ASN A 175 16.30 5.42 5.58
N PHE A 176 16.09 4.15 5.95
CA PHE A 176 17.10 3.34 6.61
C PHE A 176 18.11 2.81 5.59
N LYS A 177 19.40 2.93 5.95
CA LYS A 177 20.51 2.55 5.06
C LYS A 177 21.17 1.24 5.44
N LYS A 178 20.89 0.71 6.64
CA LYS A 178 21.50 -0.52 7.16
C LYS A 178 20.44 -1.58 7.44
N PRO A 179 20.68 -2.86 7.10
CA PRO A 179 21.88 -3.37 6.43
C PRO A 179 22.01 -2.90 4.98
N ASN A 180 20.89 -2.66 4.26
CA ASN A 180 20.86 -2.19 2.88
C ASN A 180 19.99 -0.93 2.77
N PRO A 181 20.37 0.06 1.96
CA PRO A 181 19.50 1.20 1.67
C PRO A 181 18.25 0.74 0.91
N PHE A 182 17.15 1.50 1.04
CA PHE A 182 15.96 1.33 0.22
C PHE A 182 16.29 1.57 -1.26
N GLN A 183 15.79 0.70 -2.15
CA GLN A 183 15.94 0.81 -3.58
C GLN A 183 14.57 1.16 -4.20
N ALA A 184 14.47 2.32 -4.86
CA ALA A 184 13.25 2.71 -5.54
C ALA A 184 13.13 1.99 -6.90
N ASP A 185 12.50 0.82 -6.94
CA ASP A 185 12.23 0.08 -8.18
C ASP A 185 11.03 0.66 -8.94
N ILE A 186 10.01 1.08 -8.20
CA ILE A 186 8.79 1.68 -8.71
C ILE A 186 8.60 3.03 -8.02
N ALA A 187 8.29 4.08 -8.78
CA ALA A 187 7.90 5.37 -8.23
C ALA A 187 6.64 5.87 -8.93
N VAL A 188 5.64 6.27 -8.15
CA VAL A 188 4.32 6.69 -8.60
C VAL A 188 4.16 8.18 -8.39
N ASP A 189 3.85 8.92 -9.45
CA ASP A 189 3.47 10.33 -9.37
C ASP A 189 2.11 10.45 -8.69
N ILE A 190 2.07 11.08 -7.53
CA ILE A 190 0.84 11.32 -6.76
C ILE A 190 0.43 12.80 -6.76
N THR A 191 1.04 13.64 -7.61
CA THR A 191 0.80 15.08 -7.63
C THR A 191 -0.67 15.41 -7.84
N SER A 192 -1.35 14.69 -8.75
CA SER A 192 -2.78 14.90 -9.06
C SER A 192 -3.73 14.52 -7.92
N VAL A 193 -3.29 13.66 -6.99
CA VAL A 193 -4.12 13.14 -5.88
C VAL A 193 -3.61 13.57 -4.51
N ILE A 194 -2.66 14.52 -4.44
CA ILE A 194 -2.08 14.97 -3.17
C ILE A 194 -3.15 15.50 -2.21
N ALA A 195 -4.16 16.20 -2.72
CA ALA A 195 -5.27 16.68 -1.92
C ALA A 195 -6.04 15.51 -1.26
N LYS A 196 -6.24 14.42 -2.01
CA LYS A 196 -6.92 13.21 -1.51
C LYS A 196 -6.11 12.50 -0.45
N LYS A 197 -4.77 12.38 -0.64
CA LYS A 197 -3.87 11.86 0.40
C LYS A 197 -3.97 12.67 1.67
N LEU A 198 -3.94 14.00 1.59
CA LEU A 198 -4.07 14.88 2.75
C LEU A 198 -5.43 14.73 3.45
N ASP A 199 -6.52 14.47 2.71
CA ASP A 199 -7.83 14.16 3.31
C ASP A 199 -7.78 12.88 4.16
N GLY A 200 -7.07 11.84 3.71
CA GLY A 200 -6.85 10.62 4.49
C GLY A 200 -6.05 10.92 5.76
N LEU A 201 -4.90 11.57 5.62
CA LEU A 201 -4.04 11.92 6.76
C LEU A 201 -4.77 12.77 7.80
N ASP A 202 -5.58 13.75 7.38
CA ASP A 202 -6.37 14.60 8.30
C ASP A 202 -7.36 13.80 9.17
N ALA A 203 -7.74 12.60 8.77
CA ALA A 203 -8.62 11.77 9.58
C ALA A 203 -7.97 11.24 10.87
N HIS A 204 -6.64 11.08 10.89
CA HIS A 204 -5.88 10.59 12.04
C HIS A 204 -5.56 11.71 13.04
N GLN A 205 -6.59 12.29 13.65
CA GLN A 205 -6.46 13.42 14.57
C GLN A 205 -5.55 13.09 15.76
N SER A 206 -5.73 11.91 16.37
CA SER A 206 -4.93 11.45 17.51
C SER A 206 -3.44 11.37 17.20
N GLN A 207 -3.08 11.10 15.94
CA GLN A 207 -1.70 10.87 15.55
C GLN A 207 -1.02 12.14 15.04
N PHE A 208 -1.62 12.82 14.04
CA PHE A 208 -0.92 13.91 13.35
C PHE A 208 -1.04 15.26 14.04
N PHE A 209 -2.01 15.41 14.95
CA PHE A 209 -2.22 16.67 15.68
C PHE A 209 -2.04 16.53 17.19
N GLU A 210 -1.83 15.32 17.72
CA GLU A 210 -1.64 15.07 19.15
C GLU A 210 -0.35 14.31 19.42
N TRP A 211 -0.30 12.99 19.13
CA TRP A 211 0.81 12.10 19.50
C TRP A 211 2.14 12.44 18.83
N LEU A 212 2.18 12.49 17.50
CA LEU A 212 3.45 12.70 16.79
C LEU A 212 4.05 14.09 17.01
N PRO A 213 3.27 15.17 17.14
CA PRO A 213 3.80 16.44 17.61
C PRO A 213 4.36 16.38 19.03
N TRP A 214 3.66 15.70 19.95
CA TRP A 214 4.10 15.58 21.35
C TRP A 214 5.42 14.81 21.45
N ILE A 215 5.51 13.62 20.89
CA ILE A 215 6.75 12.81 20.95
C ILE A 215 7.92 13.48 20.21
N GLY A 216 7.62 14.30 19.22
CA GLY A 216 8.61 15.07 18.45
C GLY A 216 8.95 16.44 19.05
N ASN A 217 8.29 16.85 20.13
CA ASN A 217 8.44 18.16 20.79
C ASN A 217 8.20 19.36 19.86
N TYR A 218 7.13 19.28 19.01
CA TYR A 218 6.75 20.38 18.09
C TYR A 218 5.24 20.69 18.11
N GLU A 219 4.54 20.47 19.24
CA GLU A 219 3.10 20.75 19.38
C GLU A 219 2.77 22.23 19.10
N SER A 220 3.72 23.13 19.41
CA SER A 220 3.57 24.55 19.15
C SER A 220 3.51 24.93 17.67
N GLU A 221 3.92 24.01 16.78
CA GLU A 221 3.87 24.22 15.33
C GLU A 221 2.50 23.87 14.72
N ILE A 222 1.59 23.26 15.51
CA ILE A 222 0.28 22.84 15.01
C ILE A 222 -0.59 24.09 14.78
N PRO A 223 -1.05 24.32 13.53
CA PRO A 223 -1.90 25.47 13.25
C PRO A 223 -3.30 25.27 13.86
N LYS A 224 -3.83 26.33 14.46
CA LYS A 224 -5.23 26.37 14.93
C LYS A 224 -6.22 26.46 13.76
N ASP A 225 -5.80 27.01 12.64
CA ASP A 225 -6.59 27.19 11.43
C ASP A 225 -6.60 25.88 10.61
N LYS A 226 -7.79 25.38 10.31
CA LYS A 226 -8.00 24.14 9.52
C LYS A 226 -7.37 24.19 8.13
N ALA A 227 -7.37 25.33 7.44
CA ALA A 227 -6.74 25.47 6.13
C ALA A 227 -5.22 25.29 6.24
N LYS A 228 -4.60 25.88 7.28
CA LYS A 228 -3.16 25.76 7.55
C LYS A 228 -2.76 24.36 8.05
N GLN A 229 -3.70 23.58 8.61
CA GLN A 229 -3.44 22.18 8.97
C GLN A 229 -3.12 21.31 7.76
N ARG A 230 -3.69 21.60 6.58
CA ARG A 230 -3.33 20.87 5.35
C ARG A 230 -1.89 21.17 4.90
N GLU A 231 -1.46 22.44 4.97
CA GLU A 231 -0.08 22.83 4.66
C GLU A 231 0.90 22.18 5.66
N TYR A 232 0.54 22.14 6.92
CA TYR A 232 1.27 21.45 7.97
C TYR A 232 1.42 19.94 7.67
N LEU A 233 0.33 19.23 7.36
CA LEU A 233 0.37 17.82 6.96
C LEU A 233 1.25 17.61 5.73
N LEU A 234 1.11 18.46 4.70
CA LEU A 234 1.94 18.38 3.50
C LEU A 234 3.43 18.52 3.85
N SER A 235 3.79 19.45 4.73
CA SER A 235 5.18 19.70 5.11
C SER A 235 5.78 18.62 5.99
N LYS A 236 4.98 17.99 6.86
CA LYS A 236 5.44 17.04 7.88
C LYS A 236 5.29 15.58 7.49
N ARG A 237 4.31 15.25 6.64
CA ARG A 237 3.90 13.85 6.36
C ARG A 237 4.04 13.43 4.90
N VAL A 238 4.30 14.36 3.99
CA VAL A 238 4.53 14.02 2.59
C VAL A 238 6.02 14.13 2.27
N THR A 239 6.60 13.00 1.88
CA THR A 239 8.02 12.94 1.52
C THR A 239 8.24 13.66 0.19
N LYS A 240 9.21 14.56 0.16
CA LYS A 240 9.67 15.19 -1.09
C LYS A 240 10.43 14.19 -1.95
N VAL A 241 10.35 14.36 -3.27
CA VAL A 241 11.12 13.55 -4.21
C VAL A 241 12.63 13.73 -3.94
N ASN A 242 13.28 12.63 -3.56
CA ASN A 242 14.73 12.57 -3.38
C ASN A 242 15.42 12.08 -4.66
N PRO A 243 16.77 12.14 -4.78
CA PRO A 243 17.49 11.75 -6.01
C PRO A 243 17.25 10.29 -6.44
N GLU A 244 17.04 9.38 -5.50
CA GLU A 244 16.78 7.96 -5.77
C GLU A 244 15.38 7.76 -6.37
N VAL A 245 14.37 8.35 -5.74
CA VAL A 245 12.99 8.36 -6.26
C VAL A 245 12.95 9.06 -7.62
N LYS A 246 13.71 10.15 -7.80
CA LYS A 246 13.81 10.86 -9.07
C LYS A 246 14.28 9.96 -10.20
N LYS A 247 15.32 9.15 -9.96
CA LYS A 247 15.83 8.19 -10.93
C LYS A 247 14.77 7.14 -11.33
N ALA A 248 13.99 6.64 -10.36
CA ALA A 248 12.88 5.75 -10.65
C ALA A 248 11.76 6.44 -11.46
N LEU A 249 11.44 7.69 -11.14
CA LEU A 249 10.48 8.48 -11.93
C LEU A 249 10.96 8.67 -13.38
N GLU A 250 12.25 8.94 -13.60
CA GLU A 250 12.82 9.03 -14.96
C GLU A 250 12.66 7.73 -15.75
N LYS A 251 12.88 6.58 -15.11
CA LYS A 251 12.66 5.28 -15.71
C LYS A 251 11.21 5.07 -16.16
N TRP A 252 10.23 5.45 -15.33
CA TRP A 252 8.83 5.13 -15.58
C TRP A 252 8.08 6.19 -16.39
N TYR A 253 8.46 7.48 -16.29
CA TYR A 253 7.76 8.60 -16.93
C TYR A 253 8.59 9.31 -18.01
N GLY A 254 9.88 9.00 -18.13
CA GLY A 254 10.82 9.75 -18.98
C GLY A 254 11.34 11.02 -18.28
N LYS A 255 12.46 11.52 -18.78
CA LYS A 255 13.20 12.65 -18.14
C LYS A 255 12.35 13.92 -18.05
N GLU A 256 11.76 14.37 -19.16
CA GLU A 256 10.99 15.61 -19.22
C GLU A 256 9.80 15.62 -18.25
N LYS A 257 8.98 14.58 -18.25
CA LYS A 257 7.82 14.46 -17.35
C LYS A 257 8.24 14.33 -15.90
N SER A 258 9.29 13.56 -15.62
CA SER A 258 9.79 13.36 -14.26
C SER A 258 10.25 14.67 -13.59
N GLU A 259 10.74 15.67 -14.36
CA GLU A 259 11.16 16.97 -13.84
C GLU A 259 10.00 17.79 -13.28
N GLN A 260 8.79 17.54 -13.73
CA GLN A 260 7.57 18.23 -13.31
C GLN A 260 6.88 17.59 -12.10
N ILE A 261 7.32 16.38 -11.69
CA ILE A 261 6.71 15.64 -10.58
C ILE A 261 7.20 16.18 -9.25
N ASN A 262 6.27 16.69 -8.44
CA ASN A 262 6.57 17.28 -7.14
C ASN A 262 6.40 16.29 -5.98
N TYR A 263 5.46 15.35 -6.10
CA TYR A 263 5.10 14.39 -5.05
C TYR A 263 5.07 12.99 -5.62
N ALA A 264 5.75 12.07 -4.97
CA ALA A 264 5.81 10.68 -5.38
C ALA A 264 5.81 9.75 -4.17
N GLU A 265 5.33 8.52 -4.39
CA GLU A 265 5.48 7.40 -3.49
C GLU A 265 6.29 6.31 -4.20
N ALA A 266 7.23 5.69 -3.50
CA ALA A 266 8.12 4.71 -4.09
C ALA A 266 8.04 3.36 -3.37
N PHE A 267 8.34 2.31 -4.14
CA PHE A 267 8.27 0.92 -3.68
C PHE A 267 9.51 0.15 -4.16
N GLU A 268 9.99 -0.74 -3.29
CA GLU A 268 11.07 -1.68 -3.59
C GLU A 268 10.47 -3.07 -3.80
N ILE A 269 11.00 -3.85 -4.76
CA ILE A 269 10.51 -5.21 -5.03
C ILE A 269 11.05 -6.17 -3.96
N CYS A 270 10.14 -6.89 -3.30
CA CYS A 270 10.49 -8.01 -2.43
C CYS A 270 10.71 -9.28 -3.26
N GLU A 271 11.85 -9.92 -3.10
CA GLU A 271 12.25 -11.10 -3.89
C GLU A 271 11.54 -12.40 -3.48
N TYR A 272 10.68 -12.39 -2.44
CA TYR A 272 10.07 -13.60 -1.87
C TYR A 272 8.70 -13.94 -2.47
N GLY A 273 8.09 -13.01 -3.20
CA GLY A 273 6.86 -13.23 -3.97
C GLY A 273 7.13 -13.54 -5.45
N SER A 274 6.15 -13.27 -6.31
CA SER A 274 6.39 -13.26 -7.76
C SER A 274 7.34 -12.12 -8.13
N ILE A 275 8.35 -12.41 -8.92
CA ILE A 275 9.27 -11.39 -9.47
C ILE A 275 8.67 -10.85 -10.76
N PRO A 276 8.22 -9.59 -10.79
CA PRO A 276 7.55 -9.04 -11.95
C PRO A 276 8.53 -8.60 -13.04
N THR A 277 8.17 -8.82 -14.29
CA THR A 277 8.80 -8.15 -15.44
C THR A 277 8.36 -6.69 -15.50
N GLU A 278 9.06 -5.85 -16.28
CA GLU A 278 8.66 -4.45 -16.48
C GLU A 278 7.24 -4.35 -17.06
N ALA A 279 6.86 -5.23 -17.96
CA ALA A 279 5.52 -5.29 -18.53
C ALA A 279 4.45 -5.62 -17.48
N GLU A 280 4.76 -6.52 -16.55
CA GLU A 280 3.87 -6.83 -15.41
C GLU A 280 3.77 -5.67 -14.42
N ILE A 281 4.86 -4.95 -14.17
CA ILE A 281 4.82 -3.73 -13.33
C ILE A 281 3.89 -2.69 -13.98
N ARG A 282 4.00 -2.43 -15.29
CA ARG A 282 3.10 -1.51 -15.99
C ARG A 282 1.63 -1.95 -15.95
N ARG A 283 1.38 -3.25 -16.00
CA ARG A 283 0.02 -3.80 -15.83
C ARG A 283 -0.50 -3.66 -14.40
N LEU A 284 0.37 -3.89 -13.39
CA LEU A 284 0.00 -3.81 -11.98
C LEU A 284 -0.06 -2.34 -11.46
N PHE A 285 0.64 -1.43 -12.12
CA PHE A 285 0.65 0.01 -11.82
C PHE A 285 0.26 0.80 -13.08
N PRO A 286 -1.02 0.77 -13.48
CA PRO A 286 -1.47 1.36 -14.74
C PRO A 286 -1.35 2.89 -14.79
N MET A 287 -1.07 3.55 -13.65
CA MET A 287 -0.78 4.97 -13.57
C MET A 287 0.65 5.34 -14.00
N LEU A 288 1.56 4.40 -14.12
CA LEU A 288 2.92 4.67 -14.61
C LEU A 288 2.88 5.17 -16.06
N GLY A 289 3.73 6.12 -16.39
CA GLY A 289 3.81 6.71 -17.72
C GLY A 289 3.96 5.66 -18.83
N ARG A 290 3.22 5.87 -19.93
CA ARG A 290 3.34 5.10 -21.17
C ARG A 290 4.34 5.75 -22.09
#